data_379a5fc5fd8b7d5584af126af3944842
#
_entry.id   379a5fc5fd8b7d5584af126af3944842
#
_cell.length_a   1.000
_cell.length_b   1.000
_cell.length_c   1.000
_cell.angle_alpha   90.00
_cell.angle_beta   90.00
_cell.angle_gamma   90.00
#
_symmetry.space_group_name_H-M   'P 1'
#
loop_
_entity.id
_entity.type
_entity.pdbx_description
1 polymer ?
#
loop_
_entity_poly.entity_id
_entity_poly.type
_entity_poly.pdbx_seq_one_letter_code
_entity_poly.pdbx_strand_id
1 'polypeptide(L)'
;MLRTGLAAVLLACLPAVHAQEIVTITLPDHAASAPIQGRLLLLISPNDETEPRFQVRAGPRAIQVFGQDVTGWVPGSRQLVDPYPDGYPLSAWSELEAGTYTVQAVLNRYEAFELATGHTVSLPPDQGEGQQWNRKPGNLYSAPQTLRLDPAEPGTLELALDQEIPPIVPPEDTEYIKHITIQSELLTEFWGRPMFLGAHVLLPHGFEEHPEARYPLMIFHGHFPDDFGGFRPEPPDTTEPCVPSERFGEPCYNRIVQQEAHDVYQTWTSDDFPRFLAIEIQHPTPYYDDSYAVNSASQGPYGDAIMHELVPAIEAQFRGLGEGWARFTYGGSTGGWEALAAQVFYPDDLNGAFAACPDPIDFRAYELINLYEDANAYLTPGPFRQLERPARRDSMGTVYYTVRDENHMERALGSKGRSGGQWDIWQATYSPIGADGYPQPIFDKRTGEIDPDVAAYWRENYDLRHILQRDWATLGPKLEGKIHIYVGDMDNYYLNNAVYMMEDFLESTTDPYYAGEVAYGDRDEHCWNGDPALPNAISRLRYNTMYVPRILERIRESAPAGADTTSWRH
;
A
#
# COMPACT_ATOMS: atom_id res chain seq x y z
N MET A 1 76.23 39.89 -3.85
CA MET A 1 75.35 38.73 -3.67
C MET A 1 74.07 39.23 -3.02
N LEU A 2 73.10 39.59 -3.85
CA LEU A 2 71.76 40.00 -3.37
C LEU A 2 70.83 38.72 -3.34
N ARG A 3 70.27 38.44 -2.17
CA ARG A 3 69.20 37.45 -2.03
C ARG A 3 67.84 38.16 -2.07
N THR A 4 67.12 37.99 -3.12
CA THR A 4 65.69 38.37 -3.25
C THR A 4 64.83 37.31 -2.63
N GLY A 5 64.11 37.60 -1.54
CA GLY A 5 63.11 36.76 -0.93
C GLY A 5 61.76 36.94 -1.64
N LEU A 6 61.23 35.87 -2.17
CA LEU A 6 59.86 35.81 -2.70
C LEU A 6 58.89 35.56 -1.53
N ALA A 7 58.05 36.54 -1.23
CA ALA A 7 56.93 36.35 -0.29
C ALA A 7 55.74 35.76 -1.04
N ALA A 8 55.37 34.50 -0.72
CA ALA A 8 54.16 33.87 -1.20
C ALA A 8 52.96 34.37 -0.36
N VAL A 9 52.07 35.10 -0.99
CA VAL A 9 50.76 35.46 -0.40
C VAL A 9 49.82 34.26 -0.55
N LEU A 10 49.59 33.57 0.54
CA LEU A 10 48.47 32.58 0.63
C LEU A 10 47.17 33.38 0.69
N LEU A 11 46.42 33.44 -0.41
CA LEU A 11 44.98 33.76 -0.37
C LEU A 11 44.23 32.59 0.28
N ALA A 12 43.83 32.75 1.52
CA ALA A 12 42.88 31.86 2.16
C ALA A 12 41.49 32.12 1.51
N CYS A 13 41.04 31.22 0.66
CA CYS A 13 39.63 31.14 0.28
C CYS A 13 38.84 30.75 1.52
N LEU A 14 38.25 31.72 2.21
CA LEU A 14 37.17 31.46 3.17
C LEU A 14 35.99 30.92 2.36
N PRO A 15 35.39 29.78 2.76
CA PRO A 15 34.15 29.35 2.14
C PRO A 15 33.12 30.47 2.36
N ALA A 16 32.49 30.92 1.27
CA ALA A 16 31.35 31.82 1.38
C ALA A 16 30.29 31.09 2.20
N VAL A 17 30.00 31.57 3.40
CA VAL A 17 28.83 31.16 4.16
C VAL A 17 27.66 31.66 3.33
N HIS A 18 27.03 30.75 2.58
CA HIS A 18 25.80 31.08 1.87
C HIS A 18 24.75 31.42 2.94
N ALA A 19 24.17 32.58 2.79
CA ALA A 19 23.04 32.98 3.63
C ALA A 19 21.90 32.01 3.35
N GLN A 20 21.47 31.28 4.39
CA GLN A 20 20.45 30.27 4.29
C GLN A 20 19.10 30.91 4.55
N GLU A 21 18.11 30.62 3.70
CA GLU A 21 16.72 31.00 3.96
C GLU A 21 16.22 30.27 5.22
N ILE A 22 15.61 31.04 6.12
CA ILE A 22 15.09 30.49 7.38
C ILE A 22 13.58 30.25 7.21
N VAL A 23 13.18 28.97 7.15
CA VAL A 23 11.77 28.59 7.15
C VAL A 23 11.29 28.36 8.58
N THR A 24 10.30 29.13 8.97
CA THR A 24 9.69 29.06 10.31
C THR A 24 8.24 28.66 10.18
N ILE A 25 7.84 27.61 10.91
CA ILE A 25 6.48 27.13 10.95
C ILE A 25 5.93 27.35 12.35
N THR A 26 4.78 28.01 12.44
CA THR A 26 4.10 28.33 13.71
C THR A 26 3.01 27.31 13.97
N LEU A 27 2.96 26.78 15.19
CA LEU A 27 1.83 26.03 15.71
C LEU A 27 0.96 27.01 16.54
N PRO A 28 -0.25 27.39 16.09
CA PRO A 28 -1.10 28.31 16.84
C PRO A 28 -1.50 27.78 18.22
N ASP A 29 -1.76 28.67 19.17
CA ASP A 29 -2.16 28.32 20.55
C ASP A 29 -3.42 27.42 20.61
N HIS A 30 -4.34 27.62 19.66
CA HIS A 30 -5.60 26.89 19.61
C HIS A 30 -5.53 25.54 18.88
N ALA A 31 -4.42 25.24 18.21
CA ALA A 31 -4.29 24.04 17.38
C ALA A 31 -4.19 22.73 18.18
N ALA A 32 -3.78 22.82 19.46
CA ALA A 32 -3.77 21.68 20.36
C ALA A 32 -3.82 22.15 21.82
N SER A 33 -4.32 21.27 22.71
CA SER A 33 -4.38 21.54 24.16
C SER A 33 -3.12 21.10 24.93
N ALA A 34 -2.24 20.34 24.28
CA ALA A 34 -1.00 19.79 24.84
C ALA A 34 0.12 19.78 23.77
N PRO A 35 1.38 19.62 24.16
CA PRO A 35 2.46 19.42 23.20
C PRO A 35 2.20 18.25 22.26
N ILE A 36 2.49 18.42 20.97
CA ILE A 36 2.24 17.44 19.91
C ILE A 36 3.54 16.89 19.34
N GLN A 37 3.43 15.79 18.63
CA GLN A 37 4.52 15.15 17.91
C GLN A 37 4.05 14.67 16.54
N GLY A 38 4.96 14.50 15.60
CA GLY A 38 4.62 14.03 14.26
C GLY A 38 5.71 14.28 13.25
N ARG A 39 5.35 14.12 11.97
CA ARG A 39 6.20 14.45 10.82
C ARG A 39 5.78 15.80 10.25
N LEU A 40 6.65 16.77 10.35
CA LEU A 40 6.48 18.08 9.73
C LEU A 40 7.00 18.03 8.30
N LEU A 41 6.12 18.33 7.34
CA LEU A 41 6.41 18.36 5.91
C LEU A 41 6.36 19.80 5.41
N LEU A 42 7.38 20.22 4.67
CA LEU A 42 7.41 21.44 3.87
C LEU A 42 7.34 21.05 2.39
N LEU A 43 6.30 21.48 1.71
CA LEU A 43 5.97 21.12 0.34
C LEU A 43 6.13 22.34 -0.56
N ILE A 44 6.90 22.21 -1.65
CA ILE A 44 7.23 23.31 -2.55
C ILE A 44 6.93 22.88 -3.98
N SER A 45 5.89 23.45 -4.58
CA SER A 45 5.42 23.13 -5.92
C SER A 45 5.75 24.24 -6.92
N PRO A 46 6.18 23.92 -8.13
CA PRO A 46 6.38 24.91 -9.20
C PRO A 46 5.07 25.41 -9.81
N ASN A 47 3.91 24.83 -9.43
CA ASN A 47 2.58 25.21 -9.93
C ASN A 47 1.57 25.36 -8.79
N ASP A 48 0.39 25.90 -9.10
CA ASP A 48 -0.73 26.14 -8.20
C ASP A 48 -2.04 25.46 -8.67
N GLU A 49 -1.95 24.43 -9.52
CA GLU A 49 -3.11 23.72 -10.07
C GLU A 49 -3.96 23.06 -8.98
N THR A 50 -3.28 22.50 -7.97
CA THR A 50 -3.89 21.96 -6.75
C THR A 50 -3.01 22.29 -5.55
N GLU A 51 -3.53 22.09 -4.33
CA GLU A 51 -2.70 22.26 -3.12
C GLU A 51 -1.45 21.35 -3.17
N PRO A 52 -0.25 21.82 -2.78
CA PRO A 52 0.98 21.03 -2.81
C PRO A 52 0.87 19.66 -2.14
N ARG A 53 0.10 19.52 -1.06
CA ARG A 53 -0.11 18.24 -0.37
C ARG A 53 -0.74 17.15 -1.25
N PHE A 54 -1.38 17.50 -2.37
CA PHE A 54 -1.96 16.55 -3.32
C PHE A 54 -1.11 16.31 -4.56
N GLN A 55 0.09 16.92 -4.62
CA GLN A 55 0.99 16.83 -5.77
C GLN A 55 2.20 15.92 -5.52
N VAL A 56 2.37 15.38 -4.31
CA VAL A 56 3.54 14.55 -3.95
C VAL A 56 3.51 13.23 -4.70
N ARG A 57 4.58 12.95 -5.42
CA ARG A 57 4.78 11.72 -6.21
C ARG A 57 6.25 11.52 -6.52
N ALA A 58 6.66 10.30 -6.85
CA ALA A 58 7.98 10.01 -7.39
C ALA A 58 8.06 10.34 -8.90
N GLY A 59 9.28 10.55 -9.39
CA GLY A 59 9.59 10.70 -10.81
C GLY A 59 9.57 12.13 -11.36
N PRO A 60 9.44 12.31 -12.68
CA PRO A 60 9.72 13.58 -13.37
C PRO A 60 8.80 14.75 -12.99
N ARG A 61 7.65 14.46 -12.41
CA ARG A 61 6.69 15.49 -11.96
C ARG A 61 6.67 15.64 -10.44
N ALA A 62 7.72 15.18 -9.76
CA ALA A 62 7.87 15.33 -8.32
C ALA A 62 7.94 16.81 -7.93
N ILE A 63 7.22 17.16 -6.87
CA ILE A 63 7.42 18.43 -6.19
C ILE A 63 8.47 18.27 -5.10
N GLN A 64 9.07 19.37 -4.63
CA GLN A 64 10.02 19.30 -3.53
C GLN A 64 9.29 19.06 -2.20
N VAL A 65 9.74 18.05 -1.47
CA VAL A 65 9.30 17.73 -0.10
C VAL A 65 10.52 17.77 0.81
N PHE A 66 10.39 18.45 1.94
CA PHE A 66 11.34 18.38 3.05
C PHE A 66 10.59 17.92 4.31
N GLY A 67 11.07 16.87 4.95
CA GLY A 67 10.44 16.29 6.13
C GLY A 67 11.37 16.25 7.34
N GLN A 68 10.82 16.52 8.52
CA GLN A 68 11.51 16.34 9.80
C GLN A 68 10.56 15.87 10.89
N ASP A 69 11.05 15.07 11.81
CA ASP A 69 10.28 14.68 12.98
C ASP A 69 10.28 15.83 14.01
N VAL A 70 9.13 16.07 14.61
CA VAL A 70 8.96 17.00 15.73
C VAL A 70 8.43 16.25 16.94
N THR A 71 8.95 16.59 18.12
CA THR A 71 8.54 15.96 19.39
C THR A 71 8.34 17.04 20.44
N GLY A 72 7.21 16.95 21.17
CA GLY A 72 6.92 17.89 22.24
C GLY A 72 6.74 19.35 21.77
N TRP A 73 6.23 19.54 20.56
CA TRP A 73 6.01 20.87 20.00
C TRP A 73 4.85 21.56 20.74
N VAL A 74 5.20 22.66 21.43
CA VAL A 74 4.26 23.39 22.29
C VAL A 74 3.38 24.31 21.45
N PRO A 75 2.04 24.29 21.60
CA PRO A 75 1.16 25.27 20.98
C PRO A 75 1.58 26.71 21.31
N GLY A 76 1.43 27.63 20.36
CA GLY A 76 1.91 29.02 20.46
C GLY A 76 3.39 29.19 20.14
N SER A 77 4.14 28.13 19.87
CA SER A 77 5.57 28.21 19.55
C SER A 77 5.87 28.01 18.06
N ARG A 78 7.12 28.27 17.70
CA ARG A 78 7.64 28.15 16.33
C ARG A 78 8.64 27.01 16.24
N GLN A 79 8.63 26.33 15.11
CA GLN A 79 9.62 25.33 14.72
C GLN A 79 10.41 25.85 13.51
N LEU A 80 11.72 25.80 13.60
CA LEU A 80 12.58 26.00 12.43
C LEU A 80 12.64 24.70 11.62
N VAL A 81 12.53 24.80 10.30
CA VAL A 81 12.82 23.68 9.42
C VAL A 81 14.34 23.46 9.42
N ASP A 82 14.73 22.19 9.63
CA ASP A 82 16.14 21.79 9.63
C ASP A 82 16.80 22.21 8.30
N PRO A 83 17.97 22.81 8.31
CA PRO A 83 18.71 23.12 7.08
C PRO A 83 19.11 21.88 6.28
N TYR A 84 19.14 20.69 6.91
CA TYR A 84 19.46 19.41 6.28
C TYR A 84 18.35 18.37 6.59
N PRO A 85 17.10 18.63 6.19
CA PRO A 85 16.00 17.73 6.43
C PRO A 85 16.13 16.50 5.53
N ASP A 86 15.27 15.50 5.75
CA ASP A 86 15.08 14.48 4.72
C ASP A 86 14.35 15.11 3.52
N GLY A 87 15.00 15.16 2.37
CA GLY A 87 14.49 15.85 1.17
C GLY A 87 14.33 14.94 -0.04
N TYR A 88 13.33 15.24 -0.88
CA TYR A 88 13.10 14.61 -2.18
C TYR A 88 12.37 15.59 -3.13
N PRO A 89 12.73 15.71 -4.41
CA PRO A 89 13.87 15.07 -5.09
C PRO A 89 15.24 15.65 -4.70
N LEU A 90 15.29 16.89 -4.23
CA LEU A 90 16.53 17.52 -3.77
C LEU A 90 16.76 17.20 -2.30
N SER A 91 18.01 16.96 -1.94
CA SER A 91 18.39 16.57 -0.58
C SER A 91 18.67 17.77 0.35
N ALA A 92 18.87 18.95 -0.22
CA ALA A 92 19.14 20.15 0.55
C ALA A 92 18.42 21.37 -0.02
N TRP A 93 18.08 22.30 0.86
CA TRP A 93 17.47 23.58 0.50
C TRP A 93 18.30 24.38 -0.51
N SER A 94 19.62 24.37 -0.35
CA SER A 94 20.57 25.09 -1.21
C SER A 94 20.61 24.61 -2.67
N GLU A 95 19.99 23.47 -2.95
CA GLU A 95 19.90 22.90 -4.30
C GLU A 95 18.65 23.38 -5.06
N LEU A 96 17.71 24.04 -4.36
CA LEU A 96 16.51 24.59 -4.98
C LEU A 96 16.88 25.72 -5.95
N GLU A 97 16.31 25.69 -7.15
CA GLU A 97 16.49 26.78 -8.10
C GLU A 97 15.69 28.03 -7.68
N ALA A 98 16.26 29.23 -7.93
CA ALA A 98 15.53 30.45 -7.68
C ALA A 98 14.29 30.56 -8.59
N GLY A 99 13.10 30.72 -8.00
CA GLY A 99 11.85 30.69 -8.77
C GLY A 99 10.62 31.13 -7.98
N THR A 100 9.49 31.11 -8.64
CA THR A 100 8.18 31.29 -8.00
C THR A 100 7.58 29.92 -7.71
N TYR A 101 7.19 29.71 -6.47
CA TYR A 101 6.68 28.44 -5.98
C TYR A 101 5.41 28.64 -5.15
N THR A 102 4.57 27.63 -5.12
CA THR A 102 3.48 27.50 -4.15
C THR A 102 3.96 26.58 -3.02
N VAL A 103 3.96 27.11 -1.81
CA VAL A 103 4.53 26.46 -0.61
C VAL A 103 3.42 26.16 0.38
N GLN A 104 3.48 24.98 1.00
CA GLN A 104 2.54 24.54 2.04
C GLN A 104 3.27 23.74 3.10
N ALA A 105 2.86 23.88 4.37
CA ALA A 105 3.30 23.03 5.47
C ALA A 105 2.17 22.08 5.90
N VAL A 106 2.54 20.84 6.24
CA VAL A 106 1.62 19.83 6.81
C VAL A 106 2.30 19.17 8.01
N LEU A 107 1.56 18.95 9.08
CA LEU A 107 1.98 18.12 10.20
C LEU A 107 1.15 16.84 10.23
N ASN A 108 1.79 15.72 9.87
CA ASN A 108 1.22 14.39 10.11
C ASN A 108 1.42 14.04 11.58
N ARG A 109 0.33 14.09 12.37
CA ARG A 109 0.38 13.90 13.82
C ARG A 109 0.57 12.45 14.18
N TYR A 110 1.43 12.21 15.18
CA TYR A 110 1.71 10.89 15.75
C TYR A 110 1.21 10.83 17.19
N GLU A 111 0.92 9.60 17.62
CA GLU A 111 0.57 9.26 18.99
C GLU A 111 1.50 8.17 19.53
N ALA A 112 1.57 8.02 20.85
CA ALA A 112 2.30 6.95 21.49
C ALA A 112 1.47 5.64 21.49
N PHE A 113 2.12 4.54 21.14
CA PHE A 113 1.58 3.18 21.22
C PHE A 113 2.48 2.38 22.16
N GLU A 114 1.87 1.72 23.14
CA GLU A 114 2.55 0.86 24.10
C GLU A 114 2.36 -0.59 23.67
N LEU A 115 3.33 -1.11 22.89
CA LEU A 115 3.23 -2.44 22.30
C LEU A 115 3.33 -3.56 23.33
N ALA A 116 2.67 -4.70 23.10
CA ALA A 116 2.80 -5.92 23.91
C ALA A 116 4.26 -6.42 24.02
N THR A 117 5.11 -6.03 23.09
CA THR A 117 6.57 -6.31 23.11
C THR A 117 7.32 -5.49 24.19
N GLY A 118 6.64 -4.58 24.89
CA GLY A 118 7.22 -3.70 25.90
C GLY A 118 7.88 -2.43 25.35
N HIS A 119 7.78 -2.17 24.05
CA HIS A 119 8.26 -0.94 23.42
C HIS A 119 7.17 0.13 23.40
N THR A 120 7.58 1.39 23.50
CA THR A 120 6.72 2.55 23.21
C THR A 120 7.18 3.16 21.89
N VAL A 121 6.30 3.20 20.90
CA VAL A 121 6.57 3.78 19.58
C VAL A 121 5.64 4.96 19.30
N SER A 122 6.10 5.87 18.45
CA SER A 122 5.32 7.05 18.04
C SER A 122 4.90 6.88 16.57
N LEU A 123 3.60 6.70 16.33
CA LEU A 123 3.04 6.34 15.03
C LEU A 123 1.82 7.21 14.69
N PRO A 124 1.50 7.39 13.41
CA PRO A 124 0.26 8.00 12.98
C PRO A 124 -0.91 7.02 13.19
N PRO A 125 -1.86 7.29 14.11
CA PRO A 125 -3.05 6.47 14.20
C PRO A 125 -3.91 6.65 12.94
N ASP A 126 -4.45 5.57 12.37
CA ASP A 126 -5.45 5.67 11.33
C ASP A 126 -6.75 6.29 11.88
N GLN A 127 -7.39 7.16 11.11
CA GLN A 127 -8.64 7.84 11.43
C GLN A 127 -9.73 7.56 10.37
N GLY A 128 -9.56 6.50 9.54
CA GLY A 128 -10.43 6.11 8.44
C GLY A 128 -9.94 6.60 7.07
N GLU A 129 -8.72 7.12 6.99
CA GLU A 129 -8.12 7.60 5.73
C GLU A 129 -7.18 6.59 5.05
N GLY A 130 -6.87 5.46 5.70
CA GLY A 130 -5.92 4.49 5.19
C GLY A 130 -4.51 5.07 5.06
N GLN A 131 -4.01 5.73 6.13
CA GLN A 131 -2.67 6.36 6.17
C GLN A 131 -2.36 7.37 5.06
N GLN A 132 -3.37 7.94 4.41
CA GLN A 132 -3.20 9.06 3.49
C GLN A 132 -2.93 10.35 4.27
N TRP A 133 -1.68 10.58 4.66
CA TRP A 133 -1.26 11.70 5.51
C TRP A 133 -1.79 13.08 5.06
N ASN A 134 -2.01 13.27 3.75
CA ASN A 134 -2.53 14.49 3.14
C ASN A 134 -4.05 14.67 3.31
N ARG A 135 -4.76 13.65 3.78
CA ARG A 135 -6.21 13.64 4.03
C ARG A 135 -6.58 13.18 5.45
N LYS A 136 -5.58 12.81 6.27
CA LYS A 136 -5.78 12.25 7.59
C LYS A 136 -6.47 13.25 8.53
N PRO A 137 -7.64 12.91 9.10
CA PRO A 137 -8.32 13.73 10.08
C PRO A 137 -7.44 14.11 11.26
N GLY A 138 -7.55 15.37 11.69
CA GLY A 138 -6.73 15.89 12.79
C GLY A 138 -5.30 16.29 12.42
N ASN A 139 -4.83 16.02 11.21
CA ASN A 139 -3.58 16.58 10.72
C ASN A 139 -3.75 18.09 10.52
N LEU A 140 -2.67 18.83 10.82
CA LEU A 140 -2.65 20.27 10.71
C LEU A 140 -1.95 20.70 9.44
N TYR A 141 -2.41 21.76 8.79
CA TYR A 141 -1.78 22.27 7.58
C TYR A 141 -1.92 23.79 7.47
N SER A 142 -1.06 24.40 6.66
CA SER A 142 -1.10 25.83 6.33
C SER A 142 -1.90 26.06 5.05
N ALA A 143 -2.47 27.26 4.89
CA ALA A 143 -2.89 27.72 3.59
C ALA A 143 -1.67 27.74 2.61
N PRO A 144 -1.85 27.35 1.33
CA PRO A 144 -0.81 27.49 0.32
C PRO A 144 -0.46 28.96 0.12
N GLN A 145 0.84 29.27 -0.08
CA GLN A 145 1.33 30.62 -0.37
C GLN A 145 2.20 30.60 -1.63
N THR A 146 1.86 31.41 -2.63
CA THR A 146 2.70 31.59 -3.82
C THR A 146 3.68 32.75 -3.62
N LEU A 147 4.97 32.46 -3.68
CA LEU A 147 6.03 33.43 -3.44
C LEU A 147 7.31 33.09 -4.20
N ARG A 148 8.22 34.08 -4.30
CA ARG A 148 9.54 33.84 -4.86
C ARG A 148 10.48 33.30 -3.78
N LEU A 149 11.12 32.16 -4.07
CA LEU A 149 12.20 31.60 -3.27
C LEU A 149 13.52 31.76 -4.01
N ASP A 150 14.56 32.09 -3.29
CA ASP A 150 15.94 32.21 -3.79
C ASP A 150 16.92 31.76 -2.70
N PRO A 151 17.45 30.53 -2.77
CA PRO A 151 18.37 30.02 -1.74
C PRO A 151 19.66 30.83 -1.58
N ALA A 152 20.01 31.66 -2.56
CA ALA A 152 21.19 32.53 -2.50
C ALA A 152 20.90 33.86 -1.81
N GLU A 153 19.64 34.26 -1.63
CA GLU A 153 19.23 35.50 -0.96
C GLU A 153 18.65 35.18 0.41
N PRO A 154 19.13 35.81 1.50
CA PRO A 154 18.57 35.55 2.83
C PRO A 154 17.15 36.07 2.89
N GLY A 155 16.20 35.14 3.06
CA GLY A 155 14.80 35.41 3.27
C GLY A 155 14.29 34.74 4.54
N THR A 156 13.09 35.10 4.99
CA THR A 156 12.36 34.39 6.04
C THR A 156 11.01 34.01 5.48
N LEU A 157 10.76 32.69 5.38
CA LEU A 157 9.45 32.15 5.07
C LEU A 157 8.74 31.80 6.38
N GLU A 158 7.57 32.38 6.59
CA GLU A 158 6.73 32.06 7.75
C GLU A 158 5.41 31.41 7.31
N LEU A 159 5.12 30.23 7.83
CA LEU A 159 3.87 29.51 7.63
C LEU A 159 3.21 29.23 8.97
N ALA A 160 1.88 29.12 9.01
CA ALA A 160 1.14 28.76 10.21
C ALA A 160 0.26 27.55 9.94
N LEU A 161 0.30 26.56 10.83
CA LEU A 161 -0.58 25.37 10.81
C LEU A 161 -1.93 25.72 11.44
N ASP A 162 -2.70 26.57 10.77
CA ASP A 162 -3.94 27.15 11.28
C ASP A 162 -5.21 26.44 10.76
N GLN A 163 -5.04 25.38 9.96
CA GLN A 163 -6.12 24.55 9.45
C GLN A 163 -5.96 23.11 9.94
N GLU A 164 -7.10 22.44 10.16
CA GLU A 164 -7.17 21.04 10.55
C GLU A 164 -8.01 20.25 9.53
N ILE A 165 -7.57 19.05 9.18
CA ILE A 165 -8.32 18.17 8.29
C ILE A 165 -9.53 17.62 9.05
N PRO A 166 -10.76 17.78 8.52
CA PRO A 166 -11.97 17.38 9.21
C PRO A 166 -12.13 15.85 9.30
N PRO A 167 -12.94 15.35 10.24
CA PRO A 167 -13.29 13.93 10.32
C PRO A 167 -13.93 13.40 9.03
N ILE A 168 -13.66 12.12 8.72
CA ILE A 168 -14.32 11.40 7.63
C ILE A 168 -15.74 11.05 8.06
N VAL A 169 -16.68 11.24 7.14
CA VAL A 169 -18.06 10.78 7.33
C VAL A 169 -18.11 9.32 6.90
N PRO A 170 -18.44 8.37 7.77
CA PRO A 170 -18.57 6.97 7.40
C PRO A 170 -19.63 6.79 6.30
N PRO A 171 -19.45 5.82 5.37
CA PRO A 171 -20.45 5.52 4.37
C PRO A 171 -21.72 4.95 5.02
N GLU A 172 -22.88 5.21 4.39
CA GLU A 172 -24.16 4.68 4.84
C GLU A 172 -24.43 3.32 4.21
N ASP A 173 -25.14 2.44 4.93
CA ASP A 173 -25.64 1.19 4.39
C ASP A 173 -26.61 1.43 3.24
N THR A 174 -26.46 0.64 2.18
CA THR A 174 -27.42 0.60 1.06
C THR A 174 -28.25 -0.71 1.10
N GLU A 175 -29.06 -0.95 0.10
CA GLU A 175 -29.75 -2.24 -0.06
C GLU A 175 -28.74 -3.41 -0.11
N TYR A 176 -27.69 -3.28 -0.92
CA TYR A 176 -26.74 -4.36 -1.17
C TYR A 176 -25.44 -4.23 -0.38
N ILE A 177 -24.98 -3.02 -0.06
CA ILE A 177 -23.72 -2.81 0.65
C ILE A 177 -23.98 -2.53 2.12
N LYS A 178 -23.38 -3.33 2.99
CA LYS A 178 -23.41 -3.19 4.44
C LYS A 178 -22.02 -2.98 4.99
N HIS A 179 -21.93 -2.37 6.16
CA HIS A 179 -20.67 -2.09 6.83
C HIS A 179 -20.65 -2.79 8.19
N ILE A 180 -19.55 -3.44 8.50
CA ILE A 180 -19.31 -4.04 9.81
C ILE A 180 -17.97 -3.54 10.35
N THR A 181 -17.95 -3.26 11.63
CA THR A 181 -16.72 -2.96 12.38
C THR A 181 -16.74 -3.76 13.67
N ILE A 182 -15.65 -4.43 13.98
CA ILE A 182 -15.45 -5.16 15.23
C ILE A 182 -14.21 -4.61 15.93
N GLN A 183 -14.21 -4.62 17.25
CA GLN A 183 -12.98 -4.45 18.01
C GLN A 183 -12.26 -5.80 18.05
N SER A 184 -11.01 -5.83 17.55
CA SER A 184 -10.16 -7.02 17.62
C SER A 184 -9.54 -7.14 19.02
N GLU A 185 -9.71 -8.29 19.68
CA GLU A 185 -9.04 -8.60 20.95
C GLU A 185 -7.54 -8.77 20.75
N LEU A 186 -7.16 -9.54 19.72
CA LEU A 186 -5.76 -9.84 19.38
C LEU A 186 -4.96 -8.55 19.06
N LEU A 187 -5.51 -7.67 18.24
CA LEU A 187 -4.83 -6.43 17.88
C LEU A 187 -4.83 -5.43 19.02
N THR A 188 -5.92 -5.36 19.82
CA THR A 188 -5.99 -4.51 21.01
C THR A 188 -4.92 -4.90 22.02
N GLU A 189 -4.67 -6.19 22.24
CA GLU A 189 -3.59 -6.69 23.11
C GLU A 189 -2.21 -6.28 22.56
N PHE A 190 -1.96 -6.49 21.27
CA PHE A 190 -0.68 -6.17 20.65
C PHE A 190 -0.35 -4.66 20.70
N TRP A 191 -1.32 -3.81 20.32
CA TRP A 191 -1.11 -2.36 20.19
C TRP A 191 -1.29 -1.58 21.51
N GLY A 192 -1.75 -2.24 22.60
CA GLY A 192 -1.98 -1.61 23.91
C GLY A 192 -3.10 -0.59 23.94
N ARG A 193 -3.98 -0.61 22.92
CA ARG A 193 -5.13 0.30 22.77
C ARG A 193 -6.23 -0.34 21.93
N PRO A 194 -7.49 0.10 22.03
CA PRO A 194 -8.55 -0.42 21.18
C PRO A 194 -8.18 -0.33 19.69
N MET A 195 -8.18 -1.49 19.01
CA MET A 195 -7.95 -1.62 17.57
C MET A 195 -9.17 -2.28 16.93
N PHE A 196 -9.48 -1.87 15.71
CA PHE A 196 -10.69 -2.27 15.02
C PHE A 196 -10.35 -2.85 13.65
N LEU A 197 -11.14 -3.84 13.23
CA LEU A 197 -11.20 -4.38 11.88
C LEU A 197 -12.60 -4.16 11.34
N GLY A 198 -12.72 -4.01 10.04
CA GLY A 198 -14.00 -3.85 9.39
C GLY A 198 -14.09 -4.59 8.07
N ALA A 199 -15.29 -4.56 7.50
CA ALA A 199 -15.51 -4.96 6.12
C ALA A 199 -16.70 -4.21 5.53
N HIS A 200 -16.59 -3.94 4.24
CA HIS A 200 -17.76 -3.68 3.41
C HIS A 200 -18.26 -5.02 2.91
N VAL A 201 -19.57 -5.24 2.98
CA VAL A 201 -20.21 -6.53 2.67
C VAL A 201 -21.21 -6.32 1.55
N LEU A 202 -20.96 -6.92 0.38
CA LEU A 202 -21.91 -6.96 -0.72
C LEU A 202 -22.83 -8.17 -0.56
N LEU A 203 -24.11 -7.90 -0.31
CA LEU A 203 -25.14 -8.91 -0.13
C LEU A 203 -25.58 -9.47 -1.49
N PRO A 204 -25.93 -10.78 -1.55
CA PRO A 204 -26.52 -11.38 -2.75
C PRO A 204 -27.94 -10.86 -2.99
N HIS A 205 -28.36 -10.89 -4.26
CA HIS A 205 -29.76 -10.62 -4.60
C HIS A 205 -30.70 -11.60 -3.90
N GLY A 206 -31.86 -11.12 -3.41
CA GLY A 206 -32.82 -11.94 -2.69
C GLY A 206 -32.41 -12.30 -1.26
N PHE A 207 -31.44 -11.59 -0.66
CA PHE A 207 -30.96 -11.88 0.69
C PHE A 207 -32.07 -11.88 1.74
N GLU A 208 -32.96 -10.89 1.73
CA GLU A 208 -34.05 -10.79 2.70
C GLU A 208 -35.21 -11.76 2.41
N GLU A 209 -35.43 -12.12 1.14
CA GLU A 209 -36.48 -13.02 0.70
C GLU A 209 -36.20 -14.49 1.04
N HIS A 210 -34.90 -14.83 1.25
CA HIS A 210 -34.45 -16.20 1.54
C HIS A 210 -33.74 -16.30 2.89
N PRO A 211 -34.42 -16.09 4.04
CA PRO A 211 -33.81 -16.01 5.36
C PRO A 211 -33.10 -17.28 5.84
N GLU A 212 -33.43 -18.45 5.26
CA GLU A 212 -32.80 -19.72 5.61
C GLU A 212 -31.56 -20.04 4.76
N ALA A 213 -31.31 -19.27 3.69
CA ALA A 213 -30.15 -19.48 2.83
C ALA A 213 -28.85 -19.11 3.56
N ARG A 214 -27.79 -19.88 3.28
CA ARG A 214 -26.43 -19.59 3.74
C ARG A 214 -25.52 -19.53 2.53
N TYR A 215 -24.53 -18.67 2.59
CA TYR A 215 -23.77 -18.23 1.41
C TYR A 215 -22.29 -18.59 1.50
N PRO A 216 -21.66 -19.02 0.40
CA PRO A 216 -20.20 -19.02 0.31
C PRO A 216 -19.67 -17.60 0.41
N LEU A 217 -18.42 -17.46 0.90
CA LEU A 217 -17.78 -16.19 1.15
C LEU A 217 -16.65 -15.95 0.14
N MET A 218 -16.66 -14.78 -0.47
CA MET A 218 -15.61 -14.25 -1.33
C MET A 218 -14.93 -13.08 -0.61
N ILE A 219 -13.63 -13.21 -0.36
CA ILE A 219 -12.82 -12.22 0.41
C ILE A 219 -11.94 -11.48 -0.57
N PHE A 220 -12.25 -10.22 -0.82
CA PHE A 220 -11.40 -9.32 -1.58
C PHE A 220 -10.37 -8.67 -0.67
N HIS A 221 -9.12 -8.75 -1.10
CA HIS A 221 -8.00 -8.05 -0.51
C HIS A 221 -7.59 -6.87 -1.41
N GLY A 222 -7.33 -5.72 -0.83
CA GLY A 222 -6.93 -4.53 -1.56
C GLY A 222 -6.72 -3.33 -0.65
N HIS A 223 -6.29 -2.23 -1.24
CA HIS A 223 -6.04 -0.99 -0.52
C HIS A 223 -7.30 -0.39 0.08
N PHE A 224 -7.18 0.06 1.31
CA PHE A 224 -8.21 0.80 2.03
C PHE A 224 -8.16 2.32 1.68
N PRO A 225 -9.28 3.06 1.73
CA PRO A 225 -10.66 2.57 1.82
C PRO A 225 -11.20 2.18 0.44
N ASP A 226 -11.87 1.05 0.36
CA ASP A 226 -12.61 0.63 -0.82
C ASP A 226 -14.08 0.37 -0.44
N ASP A 227 -15.04 0.58 -1.33
CA ASP A 227 -16.47 0.52 -1.06
C ASP A 227 -17.27 -0.14 -2.18
N PHE A 228 -16.73 -1.21 -2.76
CA PHE A 228 -17.26 -1.83 -3.97
C PHE A 228 -17.33 -0.88 -5.18
N GLY A 229 -16.44 0.13 -5.23
CA GLY A 229 -16.10 0.92 -6.41
C GLY A 229 -17.27 1.50 -7.20
N GLY A 230 -18.35 1.90 -6.50
CA GLY A 230 -19.52 2.49 -7.14
C GLY A 230 -20.49 1.49 -7.75
N PHE A 231 -20.61 0.26 -7.21
CA PHE A 231 -21.65 -0.73 -7.54
C PHE A 231 -23.02 -0.05 -7.69
N ARG A 232 -23.61 -0.08 -8.89
CA ARG A 232 -24.73 0.82 -9.25
C ARG A 232 -25.67 0.23 -10.27
N PRO A 233 -27.01 0.46 -10.14
CA PRO A 233 -27.99 0.04 -11.14
C PRO A 233 -28.02 0.94 -12.38
N GLU A 234 -27.54 2.21 -12.30
CA GLU A 234 -27.59 3.15 -13.40
C GLU A 234 -26.43 2.92 -14.38
N PRO A 235 -26.67 3.01 -15.70
CA PRO A 235 -25.60 3.01 -16.69
C PRO A 235 -24.72 4.27 -16.58
N PRO A 236 -23.58 4.33 -17.30
CA PRO A 236 -22.69 5.49 -17.27
C PRO A 236 -23.41 6.81 -17.57
N ASP A 237 -23.11 7.83 -16.76
CA ASP A 237 -23.63 9.17 -17.03
C ASP A 237 -22.87 9.83 -18.18
N THR A 238 -23.53 9.89 -19.36
CA THR A 238 -22.95 10.51 -20.55
C THR A 238 -22.97 12.04 -20.51
N THR A 239 -23.58 12.64 -19.50
CA THR A 239 -23.62 14.12 -19.32
C THR A 239 -22.41 14.62 -18.54
N GLU A 240 -21.77 13.77 -17.73
CA GLU A 240 -20.53 14.10 -17.04
C GLU A 240 -19.37 14.28 -18.04
N PRO A 241 -18.45 15.22 -17.79
CA PRO A 241 -17.21 15.33 -18.56
C PRO A 241 -16.38 14.05 -18.50
N CYS A 242 -15.71 13.72 -19.61
CA CYS A 242 -14.72 12.65 -19.60
C CYS A 242 -13.55 13.02 -18.68
N VAL A 243 -13.20 12.10 -17.78
CA VAL A 243 -12.00 12.18 -16.95
C VAL A 243 -11.02 11.12 -17.48
N PRO A 244 -9.86 11.55 -18.00
CA PRO A 244 -8.88 10.60 -18.52
C PRO A 244 -8.12 9.89 -17.39
N SER A 245 -7.63 8.68 -17.68
CA SER A 245 -6.62 8.02 -16.90
C SER A 245 -5.28 8.06 -17.63
N GLU A 246 -4.29 8.73 -17.06
CA GLU A 246 -2.94 8.71 -17.62
C GLU A 246 -2.29 7.32 -17.48
N ARG A 247 -2.69 6.57 -16.45
CA ARG A 247 -2.18 5.22 -16.19
C ARG A 247 -2.56 4.23 -17.28
N PHE A 248 -3.81 4.30 -17.74
CA PHE A 248 -4.37 3.35 -18.72
C PHE A 248 -4.44 3.92 -20.13
N GLY A 249 -4.09 5.21 -20.32
CA GLY A 249 -4.18 5.86 -21.62
C GLY A 249 -5.62 6.08 -22.12
N GLU A 250 -6.62 5.98 -21.24
CA GLU A 250 -8.02 6.02 -21.57
C GLU A 250 -8.62 7.43 -21.38
N PRO A 251 -9.16 8.06 -22.46
CA PRO A 251 -9.61 9.45 -22.40
C PRO A 251 -10.91 9.66 -21.60
N CYS A 252 -11.70 8.62 -21.38
CA CYS A 252 -12.96 8.65 -20.64
C CYS A 252 -13.01 7.54 -19.59
N TYR A 253 -11.96 7.40 -18.80
CA TYR A 253 -11.81 6.30 -17.85
C TYR A 253 -12.92 6.25 -16.78
N ASN A 254 -13.42 7.40 -16.32
CA ASN A 254 -14.56 7.48 -15.42
C ASN A 254 -15.81 6.75 -15.95
N ARG A 255 -16.07 6.82 -17.27
CA ARG A 255 -17.21 6.12 -17.89
C ARG A 255 -16.98 4.63 -18.03
N ILE A 256 -15.72 4.19 -18.24
CA ILE A 256 -15.36 2.78 -18.25
C ILE A 256 -15.64 2.19 -16.87
N VAL A 257 -15.17 2.85 -15.81
CA VAL A 257 -15.41 2.42 -14.41
C VAL A 257 -16.91 2.35 -14.10
N GLN A 258 -17.69 3.37 -14.51
CA GLN A 258 -19.16 3.37 -14.32
C GLN A 258 -19.84 2.24 -15.10
N GLN A 259 -19.37 1.93 -16.33
CA GLN A 259 -19.93 0.84 -17.13
C GLN A 259 -19.66 -0.51 -16.47
N GLU A 260 -18.43 -0.74 -16.02
CA GLU A 260 -18.08 -1.98 -15.35
C GLU A 260 -18.86 -2.16 -14.03
N ALA A 261 -19.03 -1.08 -13.27
CA ALA A 261 -19.84 -1.09 -12.06
C ALA A 261 -21.32 -1.45 -12.35
N HIS A 262 -21.88 -0.90 -13.44
CA HIS A 262 -23.22 -1.26 -13.89
C HIS A 262 -23.31 -2.71 -14.37
N ASP A 263 -22.34 -3.20 -15.14
CA ASP A 263 -22.31 -4.56 -15.68
C ASP A 263 -22.20 -5.59 -14.54
N VAL A 264 -21.40 -5.30 -13.52
CA VAL A 264 -21.30 -6.13 -12.32
C VAL A 264 -22.64 -6.12 -11.56
N TYR A 265 -23.27 -4.95 -11.40
CA TYR A 265 -24.60 -4.87 -10.78
C TYR A 265 -25.61 -5.73 -11.53
N GLN A 266 -25.70 -5.64 -12.85
CA GLN A 266 -26.62 -6.42 -13.68
C GLN A 266 -26.35 -7.94 -13.55
N THR A 267 -25.08 -8.31 -13.51
CA THR A 267 -24.68 -9.71 -13.34
C THR A 267 -25.04 -10.22 -11.93
N TRP A 268 -24.64 -9.48 -10.91
CA TRP A 268 -24.81 -9.84 -9.49
C TRP A 268 -26.28 -9.98 -9.10
N THR A 269 -27.15 -9.15 -9.67
CA THR A 269 -28.60 -9.14 -9.38
C THR A 269 -29.44 -10.00 -10.32
N SER A 270 -28.83 -10.65 -11.33
CA SER A 270 -29.55 -11.53 -12.25
C SER A 270 -30.01 -12.83 -11.57
N ASP A 271 -31.12 -13.40 -12.06
CA ASP A 271 -31.68 -14.65 -11.53
C ASP A 271 -30.74 -15.86 -11.71
N ASP A 272 -29.91 -15.83 -12.78
CA ASP A 272 -28.99 -16.92 -13.11
C ASP A 272 -27.67 -16.88 -12.34
N PHE A 273 -27.33 -15.75 -11.68
CA PHE A 273 -26.09 -15.60 -10.95
C PHE A 273 -26.19 -16.28 -9.57
N PRO A 274 -25.23 -17.14 -9.19
CA PRO A 274 -25.24 -17.79 -7.88
C PRO A 274 -25.04 -16.76 -6.76
N ARG A 275 -25.62 -17.02 -5.61
CA ARG A 275 -25.63 -16.10 -4.48
C ARG A 275 -24.40 -16.30 -3.61
N PHE A 276 -23.58 -15.27 -3.50
CA PHE A 276 -22.39 -15.19 -2.65
C PHE A 276 -22.48 -14.00 -1.69
N LEU A 277 -21.79 -14.08 -0.57
CA LEU A 277 -21.33 -12.89 0.13
C LEU A 277 -19.98 -12.50 -0.48
N ALA A 278 -19.80 -11.24 -0.86
CA ALA A 278 -18.48 -10.69 -1.15
C ALA A 278 -18.11 -9.66 -0.10
N ILE A 279 -16.86 -9.63 0.34
CA ILE A 279 -16.39 -8.66 1.32
C ILE A 279 -15.11 -7.99 0.85
N GLU A 280 -15.00 -6.71 1.13
CA GLU A 280 -13.76 -5.93 1.05
C GLU A 280 -13.32 -5.65 2.49
N ILE A 281 -12.24 -6.31 2.93
CA ILE A 281 -11.76 -6.20 4.30
C ILE A 281 -11.09 -4.86 4.54
N GLN A 282 -11.33 -4.28 5.73
CA GLN A 282 -10.79 -2.99 6.17
C GLN A 282 -9.87 -3.26 7.36
N HIS A 283 -8.56 -3.22 7.12
CA HIS A 283 -7.54 -3.58 8.12
C HIS A 283 -6.33 -2.62 8.15
N PRO A 284 -6.58 -1.29 8.20
CA PRO A 284 -5.49 -0.33 8.23
C PRO A 284 -4.62 -0.50 9.47
N THR A 285 -3.35 -0.18 9.32
CA THR A 285 -2.38 -0.20 10.40
C THR A 285 -1.83 1.22 10.66
N PRO A 286 -1.12 1.45 11.76
CA PRO A 286 -0.41 2.71 11.94
C PRO A 286 0.73 2.94 10.93
N TYR A 287 1.04 1.98 10.07
CA TYR A 287 2.06 2.09 9.03
C TYR A 287 1.50 2.28 7.63
N TYR A 288 0.32 1.72 7.33
CA TYR A 288 -0.21 1.70 5.97
C TYR A 288 -1.73 1.53 5.93
N ASP A 289 -2.31 1.59 4.74
CA ASP A 289 -3.74 1.45 4.51
C ASP A 289 -4.25 0.01 4.65
N ASP A 290 -3.35 -0.98 4.65
CA ASP A 290 -3.64 -2.38 4.95
C ASP A 290 -2.51 -3.02 5.80
N SER A 291 -2.72 -4.26 6.24
CA SER A 291 -1.79 -5.00 7.10
C SER A 291 -1.03 -6.11 6.39
N TYR A 292 -1.18 -6.21 5.06
CA TYR A 292 -0.77 -7.40 4.30
C TYR A 292 -1.45 -8.72 4.75
N ALA A 293 -2.51 -8.62 5.54
CA ALA A 293 -3.36 -9.73 6.03
C ALA A 293 -2.59 -10.90 6.66
N VAL A 294 -1.42 -10.66 7.24
CA VAL A 294 -0.56 -11.68 7.87
C VAL A 294 -0.17 -11.29 9.29
N ASN A 295 0.27 -12.27 10.06
CA ASN A 295 0.90 -12.02 11.35
C ASN A 295 2.30 -11.44 11.16
N SER A 296 2.58 -10.34 11.84
CA SER A 296 3.85 -9.60 11.73
C SER A 296 4.44 -9.31 13.12
N ALA A 297 5.76 -9.35 13.22
CA ALA A 297 6.45 -8.97 14.44
C ALA A 297 6.21 -7.49 14.80
N SER A 298 6.14 -6.61 13.81
CA SER A 298 6.03 -5.15 14.01
C SER A 298 4.61 -4.62 13.96
N GLN A 299 3.67 -5.36 13.36
CA GLN A 299 2.28 -4.93 13.23
C GLN A 299 1.30 -5.77 14.08
N GLY A 300 1.72 -6.94 14.56
CA GLY A 300 0.87 -7.83 15.36
C GLY A 300 0.14 -8.89 14.52
N PRO A 301 -0.80 -9.63 15.14
CA PRO A 301 -1.41 -10.82 14.56
C PRO A 301 -2.62 -10.48 13.64
N TYR A 302 -2.43 -9.66 12.60
CA TYR A 302 -3.53 -9.29 11.70
C TYR A 302 -4.10 -10.47 10.92
N GLY A 303 -3.27 -11.42 10.49
CA GLY A 303 -3.75 -12.63 9.82
C GLY A 303 -4.72 -13.43 10.69
N ASP A 304 -4.34 -13.69 11.94
CA ASP A 304 -5.21 -14.39 12.90
C ASP A 304 -6.46 -13.57 13.24
N ALA A 305 -6.33 -12.25 13.40
CA ALA A 305 -7.45 -11.38 13.71
C ALA A 305 -8.48 -11.34 12.54
N ILE A 306 -8.01 -11.32 11.29
CA ILE A 306 -8.89 -11.40 10.13
C ILE A 306 -9.58 -12.76 10.06
N MET A 307 -8.81 -13.86 10.12
CA MET A 307 -9.35 -15.20 9.89
C MET A 307 -10.16 -15.75 11.08
N HIS A 308 -9.83 -15.35 12.33
CA HIS A 308 -10.46 -15.94 13.53
C HIS A 308 -11.39 -14.99 14.29
N GLU A 309 -11.36 -13.65 14.00
CA GLU A 309 -12.26 -12.70 14.61
C GLU A 309 -13.20 -12.06 13.56
N LEU A 310 -12.66 -11.43 12.49
CA LEU A 310 -13.47 -10.69 11.52
C LEU A 310 -14.33 -11.61 10.64
N VAL A 311 -13.72 -12.59 9.98
CA VAL A 311 -14.43 -13.51 9.06
C VAL A 311 -15.57 -14.26 9.78
N PRO A 312 -15.38 -14.87 10.96
CA PRO A 312 -16.47 -15.49 11.71
C PRO A 312 -17.58 -14.50 12.11
N ALA A 313 -17.24 -13.26 12.47
CA ALA A 313 -18.24 -12.24 12.81
C ALA A 313 -19.11 -11.88 11.60
N ILE A 314 -18.50 -11.73 10.42
CA ILE A 314 -19.22 -11.49 9.16
C ILE A 314 -20.15 -12.64 8.82
N GLU A 315 -19.66 -13.88 8.85
CA GLU A 315 -20.45 -15.06 8.53
C GLU A 315 -21.62 -15.29 9.50
N ALA A 316 -21.40 -14.97 10.78
CA ALA A 316 -22.48 -15.03 11.78
C ALA A 316 -23.55 -13.97 11.52
N GLN A 317 -23.16 -12.75 11.16
CA GLN A 317 -24.09 -11.63 10.92
C GLN A 317 -24.83 -11.77 9.58
N PHE A 318 -24.13 -12.19 8.53
CA PHE A 318 -24.64 -12.21 7.15
C PHE A 318 -24.88 -13.62 6.60
N ARG A 319 -25.03 -14.61 7.47
CA ARG A 319 -25.41 -15.98 7.10
C ARG A 319 -24.40 -16.67 6.16
N GLY A 320 -23.11 -16.51 6.41
CA GLY A 320 -22.08 -17.28 5.73
C GLY A 320 -22.19 -18.78 6.06
N LEU A 321 -21.63 -19.64 5.20
CA LEU A 321 -21.59 -21.10 5.45
C LEU A 321 -20.70 -21.47 6.63
N GLY A 322 -19.66 -20.66 6.94
CA GLY A 322 -18.78 -20.86 8.09
C GLY A 322 -17.76 -21.98 7.91
N GLU A 323 -17.52 -22.43 6.69
CA GLU A 323 -16.72 -23.61 6.38
C GLU A 323 -15.59 -23.24 5.39
N GLY A 324 -14.37 -23.73 5.63
CA GLY A 324 -13.21 -23.43 4.81
C GLY A 324 -13.39 -23.78 3.32
N TRP A 325 -14.10 -24.86 3.01
CA TRP A 325 -14.37 -25.26 1.62
C TRP A 325 -15.24 -24.24 0.84
N ALA A 326 -15.91 -23.34 1.55
CA ALA A 326 -16.81 -22.32 0.98
C ALA A 326 -16.24 -20.90 1.00
N ARG A 327 -14.96 -20.73 1.36
CA ARG A 327 -14.29 -19.43 1.43
C ARG A 327 -13.23 -19.32 0.35
N PHE A 328 -13.23 -18.22 -0.38
CA PHE A 328 -12.28 -17.91 -1.46
C PHE A 328 -11.71 -16.53 -1.27
N THR A 329 -10.46 -16.35 -1.69
CA THR A 329 -9.74 -15.10 -1.52
C THR A 329 -9.19 -14.62 -2.87
N TYR A 330 -9.19 -13.32 -3.10
CA TYR A 330 -8.73 -12.73 -4.36
C TYR A 330 -8.33 -11.27 -4.15
N GLY A 331 -7.52 -10.76 -5.06
CA GLY A 331 -7.06 -9.37 -5.05
C GLY A 331 -6.01 -9.10 -6.10
N GLY A 332 -5.58 -7.85 -6.21
CA GLY A 332 -4.54 -7.43 -7.14
C GLY A 332 -3.45 -6.62 -6.44
N SER A 333 -2.21 -6.71 -6.95
CA SER A 333 -1.04 -6.03 -6.37
C SER A 333 -0.79 -6.49 -4.93
N THR A 334 -0.78 -5.58 -3.95
CA THR A 334 -0.80 -5.91 -2.52
C THR A 334 -1.85 -6.96 -2.20
N GLY A 335 -3.10 -6.75 -2.64
CA GLY A 335 -4.19 -7.72 -2.42
C GLY A 335 -3.99 -9.06 -3.12
N GLY A 336 -3.22 -9.11 -4.21
CA GLY A 336 -2.82 -10.37 -4.85
C GLY A 336 -1.84 -11.17 -3.99
N TRP A 337 -0.88 -10.49 -3.38
CA TRP A 337 0.03 -11.09 -2.41
C TRP A 337 -0.72 -11.56 -1.17
N GLU A 338 -1.60 -10.71 -0.62
CA GLU A 338 -2.42 -11.03 0.56
C GLU A 338 -3.31 -12.26 0.33
N ALA A 339 -4.00 -12.31 -0.82
CA ALA A 339 -4.84 -13.45 -1.18
C ALA A 339 -4.04 -14.76 -1.24
N LEU A 340 -2.86 -14.73 -1.86
CA LEU A 340 -1.99 -15.90 -1.92
C LEU A 340 -1.42 -16.25 -0.54
N ALA A 341 -0.97 -15.27 0.23
CA ALA A 341 -0.44 -15.46 1.58
C ALA A 341 -1.49 -16.05 2.53
N ALA A 342 -2.73 -15.50 2.51
CA ALA A 342 -3.83 -16.04 3.29
C ALA A 342 -4.08 -17.53 2.96
N GLN A 343 -4.10 -17.90 1.67
CA GLN A 343 -4.26 -19.30 1.26
C GLN A 343 -3.11 -20.19 1.73
N VAL A 344 -1.87 -19.69 1.73
CA VAL A 344 -0.68 -20.44 2.15
C VAL A 344 -0.63 -20.61 3.66
N PHE A 345 -0.94 -19.56 4.42
CA PHE A 345 -0.86 -19.59 5.89
C PHE A 345 -2.12 -20.19 6.55
N TYR A 346 -3.28 -20.11 5.90
CA TYR A 346 -4.57 -20.67 6.38
C TYR A 346 -5.16 -21.66 5.39
N PRO A 347 -4.39 -22.73 5.01
CA PRO A 347 -4.77 -23.62 3.90
C PRO A 347 -6.01 -24.45 4.16
N ASP A 348 -6.41 -24.65 5.41
CA ASP A 348 -7.61 -25.38 5.81
C ASP A 348 -8.85 -24.47 5.89
N ASP A 349 -8.65 -23.15 6.04
CA ASP A 349 -9.72 -22.16 6.18
C ASP A 349 -10.17 -21.55 4.86
N LEU A 350 -9.40 -21.77 3.77
CA LEU A 350 -9.63 -21.22 2.44
C LEU A 350 -9.55 -22.31 1.37
N ASN A 351 -10.33 -22.16 0.30
CA ASN A 351 -10.47 -23.15 -0.77
C ASN A 351 -10.05 -22.66 -2.16
N GLY A 352 -9.40 -21.53 -2.25
CA GLY A 352 -8.84 -21.02 -3.51
C GLY A 352 -8.45 -19.55 -3.39
N ALA A 353 -7.25 -19.22 -3.92
CA ALA A 353 -6.75 -17.89 -4.08
C ALA A 353 -6.63 -17.52 -5.56
N PHE A 354 -7.09 -16.32 -5.92
CA PHE A 354 -6.97 -15.73 -7.25
C PHE A 354 -6.15 -14.46 -7.12
N ALA A 355 -4.84 -14.58 -7.29
CA ALA A 355 -3.85 -13.54 -7.08
C ALA A 355 -3.50 -12.85 -8.40
N ALA A 356 -4.01 -11.64 -8.63
CA ALA A 356 -3.67 -10.85 -9.80
C ALA A 356 -2.46 -9.96 -9.50
N CYS A 357 -1.49 -9.92 -10.44
CA CYS A 357 -0.28 -9.08 -10.34
C CYS A 357 0.30 -8.97 -8.91
N PRO A 358 0.49 -10.10 -8.19
CA PRO A 358 0.84 -10.05 -6.79
C PRO A 358 2.16 -9.30 -6.58
N ASP A 359 2.27 -8.56 -5.49
CA ASP A 359 3.54 -8.03 -4.99
C ASP A 359 4.58 -9.15 -4.90
N PRO A 360 5.88 -8.85 -4.74
CA PRO A 360 6.92 -9.86 -4.88
C PRO A 360 6.68 -11.12 -4.03
N ILE A 361 6.37 -12.24 -4.67
CA ILE A 361 6.13 -13.56 -4.05
C ILE A 361 7.37 -14.43 -3.98
N ASP A 362 8.50 -13.93 -4.53
CA ASP A 362 9.85 -14.50 -4.44
C ASP A 362 10.83 -13.33 -4.29
N PHE A 363 11.50 -13.23 -3.16
CA PHE A 363 12.37 -12.09 -2.86
C PHE A 363 13.74 -12.16 -3.54
N ARG A 364 14.00 -13.14 -4.39
CA ARG A 364 15.09 -13.10 -5.40
C ARG A 364 14.74 -12.17 -6.56
N ALA A 365 13.45 -11.84 -6.69
CA ALA A 365 12.92 -10.84 -7.59
C ALA A 365 11.98 -9.89 -6.83
N TYR A 366 12.52 -9.23 -5.79
CA TYR A 366 11.85 -8.16 -5.05
C TYR A 366 11.84 -6.92 -5.95
N GLU A 367 10.82 -6.82 -6.83
CA GLU A 367 10.88 -6.12 -8.10
C GLU A 367 12.10 -6.58 -8.94
N LEU A 368 13.15 -5.77 -9.00
CA LEU A 368 14.42 -6.11 -9.68
C LEU A 368 15.60 -6.36 -8.72
N ILE A 369 15.34 -6.50 -7.43
CA ILE A 369 16.36 -6.69 -6.40
C ILE A 369 16.38 -8.18 -6.01
N ASN A 370 17.54 -8.81 -6.03
CA ASN A 370 17.74 -10.07 -5.34
C ASN A 370 18.18 -9.80 -3.91
N LEU A 371 17.25 -9.84 -2.95
CA LEU A 371 17.53 -9.51 -1.55
C LEU A 371 18.58 -10.42 -0.90
N TYR A 372 18.87 -11.57 -1.49
CA TYR A 372 19.80 -12.57 -0.92
C TYR A 372 21.21 -12.49 -1.50
N GLU A 373 21.37 -11.90 -2.68
CA GLU A 373 22.64 -11.88 -3.41
C GLU A 373 23.14 -10.47 -3.71
N ASP A 374 22.23 -9.48 -3.84
CA ASP A 374 22.61 -8.09 -4.09
C ASP A 374 23.11 -7.42 -2.80
N ALA A 375 24.18 -6.64 -2.93
CA ALA A 375 24.67 -5.84 -1.79
C ALA A 375 23.94 -4.51 -1.65
N ASN A 376 23.23 -4.06 -2.70
CA ASN A 376 22.61 -2.75 -2.74
C ASN A 376 21.28 -2.76 -3.51
N ALA A 377 20.25 -2.17 -2.91
CA ALA A 377 18.92 -2.10 -3.48
C ALA A 377 18.82 -1.10 -4.65
N TYR A 378 19.62 -0.02 -4.63
CA TYR A 378 19.54 1.08 -5.60
C TYR A 378 20.38 0.85 -6.85
N LEU A 379 21.47 0.10 -6.70
CA LEU A 379 22.49 -0.02 -7.75
C LEU A 379 22.64 -1.48 -8.20
N THR A 380 22.77 -1.65 -9.50
CA THR A 380 23.11 -2.93 -10.11
C THR A 380 24.40 -2.81 -10.94
N PRO A 381 25.26 -3.84 -10.96
CA PRO A 381 26.45 -3.83 -11.78
C PRO A 381 26.13 -3.71 -13.28
N GLY A 382 26.74 -2.75 -13.96
CA GLY A 382 26.74 -2.64 -15.41
C GLY A 382 28.13 -2.96 -15.98
N PRO A 383 28.28 -3.05 -17.30
CA PRO A 383 29.56 -3.43 -17.93
C PRO A 383 30.72 -2.48 -17.63
N PHE A 384 30.42 -1.21 -17.36
CA PHE A 384 31.45 -0.17 -17.17
C PHE A 384 31.18 0.74 -15.96
N ARG A 385 29.99 0.67 -15.38
CA ARG A 385 29.55 1.48 -14.23
C ARG A 385 28.42 0.79 -13.50
N GLN A 386 28.14 1.22 -12.29
CA GLN A 386 26.88 0.90 -11.62
C GLN A 386 25.73 1.66 -12.31
N LEU A 387 24.58 1.02 -12.39
CA LEU A 387 23.35 1.56 -12.95
C LEU A 387 22.32 1.71 -11.85
N GLU A 388 21.55 2.80 -11.89
CA GLU A 388 20.39 2.97 -11.01
C GLU A 388 19.34 1.90 -11.36
N ARG A 389 18.78 1.27 -10.34
CA ARG A 389 17.76 0.23 -10.49
C ARG A 389 16.40 0.87 -10.73
N PRO A 390 15.70 0.57 -11.83
CA PRO A 390 14.36 1.10 -12.06
C PRO A 390 13.37 0.50 -11.06
N ALA A 391 12.36 1.31 -10.66
CA ALA A 391 11.22 0.84 -9.88
C ALA A 391 9.96 0.77 -10.74
N ARG A 392 9.76 1.71 -11.66
CA ARG A 392 8.55 1.74 -12.50
C ARG A 392 8.87 1.97 -13.96
N ARG A 393 8.20 1.17 -14.81
CA ARG A 393 8.21 1.28 -16.29
C ARG A 393 6.81 1.36 -16.86
N ASP A 394 6.69 1.75 -18.15
CA ASP A 394 5.49 1.51 -18.96
C ASP A 394 5.57 0.21 -19.76
N SER A 395 4.52 -0.13 -20.52
CA SER A 395 4.46 -1.31 -21.39
C SER A 395 5.47 -1.29 -22.54
N MET A 396 6.12 -0.16 -22.80
CA MET A 396 7.19 -0.01 -23.79
C MET A 396 8.60 -0.10 -23.17
N GLY A 397 8.68 -0.22 -21.83
CA GLY A 397 9.93 -0.30 -21.07
C GLY A 397 10.53 1.07 -20.70
N THR A 398 9.81 2.18 -20.89
CA THR A 398 10.29 3.50 -20.46
C THR A 398 10.27 3.58 -18.92
N VAL A 399 11.43 3.85 -18.33
CA VAL A 399 11.56 4.00 -16.88
C VAL A 399 11.07 5.39 -16.45
N TYR A 400 10.16 5.43 -15.49
CA TYR A 400 9.64 6.68 -14.91
C TYR A 400 10.46 7.16 -13.72
N TYR A 401 10.84 6.25 -12.83
CA TYR A 401 11.65 6.54 -11.65
C TYR A 401 12.37 5.29 -11.16
N THR A 402 13.32 5.50 -10.25
CA THR A 402 14.19 4.47 -9.70
C THR A 402 13.74 4.05 -8.31
N VAL A 403 14.24 2.90 -7.83
CA VAL A 403 14.05 2.44 -6.45
C VAL A 403 14.53 3.50 -5.43
N ARG A 404 15.62 4.20 -5.75
CA ARG A 404 16.13 5.29 -4.92
C ARG A 404 15.15 6.45 -4.83
N ASP A 405 14.55 6.86 -5.95
CA ASP A 405 13.61 7.98 -5.98
C ASP A 405 12.42 7.73 -5.04
N GLU A 406 11.82 6.55 -5.12
CA GLU A 406 10.68 6.19 -4.31
C GLU A 406 11.02 6.10 -2.82
N ASN A 407 12.12 5.43 -2.48
CA ASN A 407 12.56 5.30 -1.10
C ASN A 407 13.04 6.63 -0.48
N HIS A 408 13.63 7.53 -1.27
CA HIS A 408 13.96 8.87 -0.79
C HIS A 408 12.71 9.73 -0.58
N MET A 409 11.69 9.59 -1.44
CA MET A 409 10.38 10.22 -1.22
C MET A 409 9.74 9.71 0.08
N GLU A 410 9.65 8.40 0.27
CA GLU A 410 9.10 7.83 1.50
C GLU A 410 9.87 8.30 2.74
N ARG A 411 11.21 8.34 2.68
CA ARG A 411 12.01 8.85 3.80
C ARG A 411 11.72 10.32 4.12
N ALA A 412 11.43 11.14 3.10
CA ALA A 412 11.00 12.52 3.33
C ALA A 412 9.62 12.58 3.99
N LEU A 413 8.69 11.71 3.60
CA LEU A 413 7.33 11.63 4.15
C LEU A 413 7.29 11.05 5.57
N GLY A 414 8.17 10.09 5.89
CA GLY A 414 8.20 9.47 7.22
C GLY A 414 9.54 8.78 7.51
N SER A 415 10.10 9.01 8.69
CA SER A 415 11.25 8.25 9.17
C SER A 415 10.80 6.92 9.81
N LYS A 416 11.70 5.94 9.93
CA LYS A 416 11.47 4.67 10.66
C LYS A 416 10.29 3.84 10.11
N GLY A 417 10.04 3.87 8.80
CA GLY A 417 8.97 3.12 8.18
C GLY A 417 7.57 3.72 8.34
N ARG A 418 7.45 5.05 8.56
CA ARG A 418 6.19 5.74 8.87
C ARG A 418 5.68 6.65 7.76
N SER A 419 6.13 6.44 6.53
CA SER A 419 5.73 7.27 5.39
C SER A 419 4.29 7.06 4.94
N GLY A 420 3.70 5.90 5.23
CA GLY A 420 2.47 5.44 4.61
C GLY A 420 2.66 4.97 3.16
N GLY A 421 3.89 4.64 2.76
CA GLY A 421 4.24 4.19 1.42
C GLY A 421 4.56 2.70 1.32
N GLN A 422 4.64 2.21 0.08
CA GLN A 422 4.73 0.79 -0.26
C GLN A 422 5.99 0.10 0.28
N TRP A 423 7.16 0.74 0.18
CA TRP A 423 8.41 0.16 0.68
C TRP A 423 8.47 0.12 2.20
N ASP A 424 7.85 1.10 2.85
CA ASP A 424 7.77 1.14 4.31
C ASP A 424 6.82 0.08 4.86
N ILE A 425 5.67 -0.21 4.19
CA ILE A 425 4.79 -1.28 4.65
C ILE A 425 5.41 -2.65 4.44
N TRP A 426 6.11 -2.91 3.34
CA TRP A 426 6.85 -4.16 3.17
C TRP A 426 7.84 -4.37 4.31
N GLN A 427 8.59 -3.32 4.65
CA GLN A 427 9.50 -3.36 5.80
C GLN A 427 8.74 -3.58 7.11
N ALA A 428 7.63 -2.89 7.35
CA ALA A 428 6.84 -3.04 8.58
C ALA A 428 6.23 -4.44 8.71
N THR A 429 5.80 -5.02 7.60
CA THR A 429 5.20 -6.37 7.57
C THR A 429 6.24 -7.46 7.77
N TYR A 430 7.32 -7.40 6.99
CA TYR A 430 8.23 -8.54 6.86
C TYR A 430 9.43 -8.51 7.81
N SER A 431 9.75 -7.37 8.42
CA SER A 431 10.94 -7.24 9.26
C SER A 431 10.73 -7.67 10.71
N PRO A 432 11.79 -8.17 11.35
CA PRO A 432 11.79 -8.31 12.80
C PRO A 432 11.74 -6.93 13.45
N ILE A 433 11.26 -6.89 14.70
CA ILE A 433 11.23 -5.67 15.49
C ILE A 433 12.63 -5.25 15.92
N GLY A 434 12.95 -3.99 15.78
CA GLY A 434 14.22 -3.40 16.24
C GLY A 434 14.25 -3.12 17.73
N ALA A 435 15.42 -2.85 18.25
CA ALA A 435 15.62 -2.53 19.66
C ALA A 435 14.90 -1.24 20.12
N ASP A 436 14.50 -0.39 19.19
CA ASP A 436 13.73 0.83 19.42
C ASP A 436 12.22 0.65 19.19
N GLY A 437 11.78 -0.58 18.93
CA GLY A 437 10.37 -0.94 18.73
C GLY A 437 9.84 -0.74 17.32
N TYR A 438 10.64 -0.19 16.40
CA TYR A 438 10.28 -0.03 14.99
C TYR A 438 10.80 -1.21 14.15
N PRO A 439 10.24 -1.42 12.93
CA PRO A 439 10.74 -2.45 12.03
C PRO A 439 12.22 -2.26 11.69
N GLN A 440 13.01 -3.33 11.69
CA GLN A 440 14.41 -3.25 11.26
C GLN A 440 14.45 -2.98 9.73
N PRO A 441 15.28 -2.04 9.25
CA PRO A 441 15.39 -1.76 7.84
C PRO A 441 15.94 -2.96 7.07
N ILE A 442 15.26 -3.32 5.97
CA ILE A 442 15.77 -4.33 5.01
C ILE A 442 16.99 -3.79 4.26
N PHE A 443 17.06 -2.49 4.06
CA PHE A 443 18.23 -1.76 3.58
C PHE A 443 18.23 -0.33 4.12
N ASP A 444 19.42 0.25 4.24
CA ASP A 444 19.55 1.68 4.57
C ASP A 444 18.98 2.55 3.45
N LYS A 445 17.90 3.29 3.72
CA LYS A 445 17.22 4.13 2.72
C LYS A 445 18.06 5.32 2.20
N ARG A 446 19.21 5.64 2.81
CA ARG A 446 20.12 6.66 2.29
C ARG A 446 21.11 6.08 1.29
N THR A 447 21.62 4.89 1.56
CA THR A 447 22.71 4.27 0.79
C THR A 447 22.25 3.13 -0.12
N GLY A 448 21.12 2.48 0.21
CA GLY A 448 20.63 1.27 -0.43
C GLY A 448 21.33 -0.01 0.03
N GLU A 449 22.23 0.03 1.01
CA GLU A 449 22.93 -1.15 1.52
C GLU A 449 21.95 -2.11 2.18
N ILE A 450 21.90 -3.36 1.69
CA ILE A 450 20.98 -4.41 2.14
C ILE A 450 21.52 -5.05 3.42
N ASP A 451 20.63 -5.27 4.40
CA ASP A 451 20.93 -6.03 5.60
C ASP A 451 20.66 -7.53 5.35
N PRO A 452 21.70 -8.38 5.27
CA PRO A 452 21.55 -9.81 4.97
C PRO A 452 20.85 -10.61 6.08
N ASP A 453 20.92 -10.17 7.33
CA ASP A 453 20.26 -10.86 8.44
C ASP A 453 18.75 -10.60 8.40
N VAL A 454 18.34 -9.38 8.09
CA VAL A 454 16.93 -9.01 7.86
C VAL A 454 16.40 -9.73 6.60
N ALA A 455 17.19 -9.78 5.53
CA ALA A 455 16.81 -10.50 4.31
C ALA A 455 16.61 -12.00 4.56
N ALA A 456 17.45 -12.61 5.38
CA ALA A 456 17.29 -14.01 5.79
C ALA A 456 16.01 -14.22 6.62
N TYR A 457 15.66 -13.28 7.51
CA TYR A 457 14.40 -13.33 8.25
C TYR A 457 13.18 -13.24 7.33
N TRP A 458 13.20 -12.32 6.35
CA TRP A 458 12.14 -12.19 5.34
C TRP A 458 11.95 -13.48 4.55
N ARG A 459 13.05 -14.11 4.11
CA ARG A 459 13.01 -15.36 3.37
C ARG A 459 12.27 -16.47 4.11
N GLU A 460 12.62 -16.66 5.37
CA GLU A 460 12.07 -17.76 6.16
C GLU A 460 10.61 -17.57 6.54
N ASN A 461 10.12 -16.31 6.62
CA ASN A 461 8.81 -16.00 7.17
C ASN A 461 7.80 -15.48 6.14
N TYR A 462 8.24 -14.86 5.04
CA TYR A 462 7.34 -14.14 4.12
C TYR A 462 7.61 -14.36 2.62
N ASP A 463 8.75 -14.93 2.21
CA ASP A 463 8.96 -15.33 0.83
C ASP A 463 8.07 -16.55 0.50
N LEU A 464 6.92 -16.29 -0.13
CA LEU A 464 5.89 -17.32 -0.34
C LEU A 464 6.42 -18.48 -1.20
N ARG A 465 7.25 -18.19 -2.20
CA ARG A 465 7.85 -19.23 -3.03
C ARG A 465 8.83 -20.09 -2.23
N HIS A 466 9.66 -19.48 -1.38
CA HIS A 466 10.56 -20.20 -0.51
C HIS A 466 9.80 -21.08 0.49
N ILE A 467 8.78 -20.54 1.15
CA ILE A 467 7.91 -21.25 2.10
C ILE A 467 7.25 -22.45 1.42
N LEU A 468 6.64 -22.26 0.26
CA LEU A 468 6.01 -23.34 -0.49
C LEU A 468 7.03 -24.43 -0.86
N GLN A 469 8.22 -24.06 -1.33
CA GLN A 469 9.27 -25.02 -1.68
C GLN A 469 9.76 -25.79 -0.46
N ARG A 470 9.97 -25.11 0.67
CA ARG A 470 10.44 -25.70 1.92
C ARG A 470 9.44 -26.68 2.49
N ASP A 471 8.17 -26.31 2.48
CA ASP A 471 7.11 -26.99 3.22
C ASP A 471 6.12 -27.74 2.32
N TRP A 472 6.42 -27.95 1.03
CA TRP A 472 5.51 -28.55 0.06
C TRP A 472 4.96 -29.92 0.48
N ALA A 473 5.78 -30.74 1.13
CA ALA A 473 5.36 -32.04 1.60
C ALA A 473 4.14 -31.97 2.57
N THR A 474 3.96 -30.87 3.27
CA THR A 474 2.84 -30.65 4.22
C THR A 474 1.79 -29.71 3.68
N LEU A 475 2.19 -28.68 2.91
CA LEU A 475 1.29 -27.69 2.33
C LEU A 475 0.67 -28.18 1.01
N GLY A 476 1.42 -28.88 0.17
CA GLY A 476 0.96 -29.31 -1.14
C GLY A 476 -0.38 -30.06 -1.12
N PRO A 477 -0.56 -31.10 -0.25
CA PRO A 477 -1.85 -31.79 -0.14
C PRO A 477 -3.05 -30.93 0.26
N LYS A 478 -2.79 -29.76 0.90
CA LYS A 478 -3.82 -28.81 1.32
C LYS A 478 -4.07 -27.73 0.27
N LEU A 479 -3.11 -27.52 -0.64
CA LEU A 479 -3.12 -26.45 -1.64
C LEU A 479 -3.41 -26.92 -3.06
N GLU A 480 -3.55 -28.23 -3.29
CA GLU A 480 -3.87 -28.80 -4.60
C GLU A 480 -5.13 -28.17 -5.20
N GLY A 481 -4.98 -27.53 -6.37
CA GLY A 481 -6.06 -26.85 -7.09
C GLY A 481 -6.51 -25.51 -6.48
N LYS A 482 -5.76 -24.93 -5.53
CA LYS A 482 -6.15 -23.70 -4.84
C LYS A 482 -5.36 -22.45 -5.25
N ILE A 483 -4.27 -22.59 -5.98
CA ILE A 483 -3.36 -21.49 -6.34
C ILE A 483 -3.63 -21.07 -7.78
N HIS A 484 -4.09 -19.81 -7.97
CA HIS A 484 -4.29 -19.21 -9.29
C HIS A 484 -3.60 -17.85 -9.30
N ILE A 485 -2.67 -17.63 -10.24
CA ILE A 485 -1.85 -16.41 -10.33
C ILE A 485 -1.94 -15.83 -11.74
N TYR A 486 -2.15 -14.53 -11.83
CA TYR A 486 -2.30 -13.79 -13.08
C TYR A 486 -1.37 -12.58 -13.06
N VAL A 487 -0.63 -12.32 -14.15
CA VAL A 487 0.24 -11.15 -14.23
C VAL A 487 0.45 -10.72 -15.68
N GLY A 488 0.51 -9.41 -15.94
CA GLY A 488 0.97 -8.89 -17.21
C GLY A 488 2.48 -9.09 -17.38
N ASP A 489 2.95 -9.53 -18.53
CA ASP A 489 4.39 -9.75 -18.77
C ASP A 489 5.18 -8.43 -18.87
N MET A 490 4.48 -7.30 -19.01
CA MET A 490 5.02 -5.94 -18.92
C MET A 490 4.59 -5.21 -17.65
N ASP A 491 4.37 -5.94 -16.56
CA ASP A 491 4.03 -5.35 -15.27
C ASP A 491 4.90 -4.12 -14.95
N ASN A 492 4.26 -3.03 -14.54
CA ASN A 492 4.91 -1.74 -14.37
C ASN A 492 5.97 -1.74 -13.25
N TYR A 493 5.84 -2.62 -12.26
CA TYR A 493 6.72 -2.77 -11.11
C TYR A 493 7.57 -4.04 -11.17
N TYR A 494 7.67 -4.66 -12.37
CA TYR A 494 8.46 -5.88 -12.61
C TYR A 494 8.01 -7.11 -11.82
N LEU A 495 6.78 -7.15 -11.31
CA LEU A 495 6.25 -8.22 -10.46
C LEU A 495 6.15 -9.56 -11.20
N ASN A 496 6.04 -9.52 -12.53
CA ASN A 496 6.11 -10.70 -13.39
C ASN A 496 7.35 -11.56 -13.16
N ASN A 497 8.47 -10.97 -12.72
CA ASN A 497 9.71 -11.73 -12.50
C ASN A 497 9.60 -12.72 -11.34
N ALA A 498 8.97 -12.34 -10.24
CA ALA A 498 8.71 -13.22 -9.11
C ALA A 498 7.70 -14.32 -9.48
N VAL A 499 6.72 -14.00 -10.33
CA VAL A 499 5.73 -14.98 -10.81
C VAL A 499 6.38 -16.04 -11.70
N TYR A 500 7.31 -15.69 -12.58
CA TYR A 500 8.07 -16.69 -13.36
C TYR A 500 8.78 -17.72 -12.48
N MET A 501 9.42 -17.23 -11.39
CA MET A 501 10.12 -18.12 -10.45
C MET A 501 9.16 -18.98 -9.62
N MET A 502 7.98 -18.46 -9.32
CA MET A 502 6.93 -19.21 -8.64
C MET A 502 6.36 -20.29 -9.56
N GLU A 503 6.07 -19.97 -10.83
CA GLU A 503 5.56 -20.94 -11.81
C GLU A 503 6.57 -22.08 -12.04
N ASP A 504 7.85 -21.76 -12.23
CA ASP A 504 8.92 -22.78 -12.35
C ASP A 504 8.89 -23.77 -11.18
N PHE A 505 8.65 -23.30 -9.98
CA PHE A 505 8.52 -24.16 -8.81
C PHE A 505 7.21 -24.96 -8.85
N LEU A 506 6.06 -24.32 -9.02
CA LEU A 506 4.74 -24.95 -8.98
C LEU A 506 4.64 -26.06 -10.05
N GLU A 507 5.07 -25.81 -11.28
CA GLU A 507 5.10 -26.78 -12.36
C GLU A 507 6.07 -27.95 -12.13
N SER A 508 7.08 -27.76 -11.26
CA SER A 508 8.00 -28.83 -10.86
C SER A 508 7.44 -29.78 -9.80
N THR A 509 6.32 -29.45 -9.16
CA THR A 509 5.72 -30.26 -8.09
C THR A 509 5.11 -31.55 -8.63
N THR A 510 5.25 -32.65 -7.90
CA THR A 510 4.80 -33.98 -8.34
C THR A 510 4.08 -34.82 -7.30
N ASP A 511 4.14 -34.44 -6.04
CA ASP A 511 3.55 -35.18 -4.93
C ASP A 511 3.06 -34.24 -3.81
N PRO A 512 1.83 -33.67 -3.99
CA PRO A 512 1.04 -33.65 -5.22
C PRO A 512 1.56 -32.65 -6.26
N TYR A 513 1.10 -32.77 -7.50
CA TYR A 513 1.14 -31.66 -8.45
C TYR A 513 0.21 -30.56 -7.97
N TYR A 514 0.61 -29.27 -8.13
CA TYR A 514 -0.18 -28.15 -7.55
C TYR A 514 -1.58 -27.98 -8.16
N ALA A 515 -1.79 -28.44 -9.40
CA ALA A 515 -3.08 -28.48 -10.11
C ALA A 515 -3.86 -27.14 -10.14
N GLY A 516 -3.13 -26.04 -10.08
CA GLY A 516 -3.68 -24.68 -10.15
C GLY A 516 -3.44 -24.05 -11.53
N GLU A 517 -3.30 -22.72 -11.57
CA GLU A 517 -3.12 -21.97 -12.81
C GLU A 517 -2.16 -20.80 -12.61
N VAL A 518 -1.23 -20.63 -13.55
CA VAL A 518 -0.47 -19.38 -13.73
C VAL A 518 -0.70 -18.90 -15.16
N ALA A 519 -1.10 -17.65 -15.36
CA ALA A 519 -1.38 -17.10 -16.68
C ALA A 519 -0.80 -15.69 -16.85
N TYR A 520 -0.41 -15.36 -18.08
CA TYR A 520 0.25 -14.12 -18.44
C TYR A 520 -0.55 -13.35 -19.48
N GLY A 521 -0.66 -12.03 -19.26
CA GLY A 521 -1.19 -11.09 -20.26
C GLY A 521 -0.06 -10.64 -21.20
N ASP A 522 -0.23 -10.86 -22.52
CA ASP A 522 0.76 -10.48 -23.54
C ASP A 522 0.88 -8.96 -23.65
N ARG A 523 2.00 -8.42 -23.17
CA ARG A 523 2.32 -6.99 -23.06
C ARG A 523 1.36 -6.19 -22.16
N ASP A 524 0.61 -6.89 -21.32
CA ASP A 524 -0.25 -6.25 -20.34
C ASP A 524 0.54 -5.70 -19.15
N GLU A 525 0.05 -4.62 -18.60
CA GLU A 525 0.66 -3.87 -17.52
C GLU A 525 0.15 -4.35 -16.15
N HIS A 526 0.55 -3.66 -15.11
CA HIS A 526 0.19 -3.94 -13.73
C HIS A 526 -1.32 -4.07 -13.52
N CYS A 527 -1.71 -5.04 -12.72
CA CYS A 527 -3.08 -5.45 -12.41
C CYS A 527 -3.84 -6.15 -13.55
N TRP A 528 -3.13 -6.75 -14.51
CA TRP A 528 -3.80 -7.74 -15.35
C TRP A 528 -4.24 -8.94 -14.49
N ASN A 529 -5.52 -9.34 -14.63
CA ASN A 529 -6.20 -10.25 -13.72
C ASN A 529 -6.68 -11.56 -14.36
N GLY A 530 -6.18 -11.88 -15.56
CA GLY A 530 -6.58 -13.08 -16.29
C GLY A 530 -7.73 -12.88 -17.28
N ASP A 531 -8.23 -11.64 -17.49
CA ASP A 531 -9.22 -11.33 -18.50
C ASP A 531 -8.54 -10.83 -19.78
N PRO A 532 -8.53 -11.60 -20.88
CA PRO A 532 -7.90 -11.18 -22.13
C PRO A 532 -8.73 -10.14 -22.91
N ALA A 533 -9.99 -9.91 -22.53
CA ALA A 533 -10.87 -8.99 -23.25
C ALA A 533 -10.69 -7.52 -22.83
N LEU A 534 -10.28 -7.30 -21.56
CA LEU A 534 -10.07 -5.96 -21.01
C LEU A 534 -8.78 -5.93 -20.18
N PRO A 535 -7.62 -5.94 -20.85
CA PRO A 535 -6.35 -6.23 -20.20
C PRO A 535 -5.91 -5.19 -19.15
N ASN A 536 -6.10 -3.90 -19.37
CA ASN A 536 -5.53 -2.87 -18.51
C ASN A 536 -6.53 -1.88 -17.91
N ALA A 537 -7.80 -1.90 -18.32
CA ALA A 537 -8.81 -0.92 -17.91
C ALA A 537 -9.86 -1.56 -17.01
N ILE A 538 -9.42 -2.20 -15.93
CA ILE A 538 -10.29 -3.04 -15.12
C ILE A 538 -10.69 -2.33 -13.84
N SER A 539 -12.02 -2.30 -13.57
CA SER A 539 -12.56 -2.00 -12.25
C SER A 539 -12.36 -3.20 -11.33
N ARG A 540 -12.01 -2.94 -10.08
CA ARG A 540 -11.89 -3.97 -9.03
C ARG A 540 -13.17 -4.75 -8.83
N LEU A 541 -14.33 -4.15 -9.08
CA LEU A 541 -15.63 -4.81 -8.99
C LEU A 541 -15.75 -6.08 -9.84
N ARG A 542 -15.08 -6.14 -10.99
CA ARG A 542 -15.14 -7.31 -11.87
C ARG A 542 -14.61 -8.58 -11.22
N TYR A 543 -13.69 -8.48 -10.28
CA TYR A 543 -13.21 -9.63 -9.52
C TYR A 543 -14.38 -10.42 -8.89
N ASN A 544 -15.42 -9.71 -8.41
CA ASN A 544 -16.58 -10.31 -7.74
C ASN A 544 -17.44 -11.20 -8.67
N THR A 545 -17.26 -11.12 -9.97
CA THR A 545 -18.03 -11.93 -10.93
C THR A 545 -17.16 -12.84 -11.78
N MET A 546 -15.96 -12.39 -12.16
CA MET A 546 -15.14 -13.10 -13.15
C MET A 546 -14.57 -14.44 -12.65
N TYR A 547 -14.26 -14.56 -11.36
CA TYR A 547 -13.72 -15.80 -10.78
C TYR A 547 -14.80 -16.82 -10.40
N VAL A 548 -16.08 -16.42 -10.35
CA VAL A 548 -17.20 -17.26 -9.90
C VAL A 548 -17.31 -18.59 -10.65
N PRO A 549 -17.11 -18.68 -11.98
CA PRO A 549 -17.15 -19.98 -12.66
C PRO A 549 -16.12 -21.00 -12.10
N ARG A 550 -14.90 -20.56 -11.82
CA ARG A 550 -13.85 -21.41 -11.23
C ARG A 550 -14.14 -21.74 -9.76
N ILE A 551 -14.66 -20.78 -9.02
CA ILE A 551 -15.12 -20.99 -7.63
C ILE A 551 -16.19 -22.06 -7.58
N LEU A 552 -17.19 -22.01 -8.47
CA LEU A 552 -18.26 -23.02 -8.55
C LEU A 552 -17.73 -24.41 -8.93
N GLU A 553 -16.75 -24.49 -9.81
CA GLU A 553 -16.09 -25.75 -10.16
C GLU A 553 -15.36 -26.31 -8.94
N ARG A 554 -14.58 -25.50 -8.26
CA ARG A 554 -13.86 -25.89 -7.04
C ARG A 554 -14.80 -26.36 -5.93
N ILE A 555 -15.93 -25.65 -5.70
CA ILE A 555 -16.96 -26.09 -4.75
C ILE A 555 -17.51 -27.48 -5.12
N ARG A 556 -17.80 -27.73 -6.40
CA ARG A 556 -18.31 -29.03 -6.86
C ARG A 556 -17.34 -30.19 -6.59
N GLU A 557 -16.04 -29.92 -6.69
CA GLU A 557 -14.99 -30.92 -6.52
C GLU A 557 -14.63 -31.17 -5.05
N SER A 558 -14.70 -30.14 -4.21
CA SER A 558 -14.13 -30.15 -2.85
C SER A 558 -15.15 -30.11 -1.72
N ALA A 559 -16.42 -29.77 -2.00
CA ALA A 559 -17.44 -29.71 -0.95
C ALA A 559 -17.62 -31.10 -0.28
N PRO A 560 -17.62 -31.18 1.06
CA PRO A 560 -17.81 -32.43 1.78
C PRO A 560 -19.16 -33.07 1.47
N ALA A 561 -19.24 -34.40 1.58
CA ALA A 561 -20.49 -35.12 1.37
C ALA A 561 -21.58 -34.66 2.37
N GLY A 562 -22.71 -34.18 1.85
CA GLY A 562 -23.82 -33.64 2.63
C GLY A 562 -23.69 -32.14 2.97
N ALA A 563 -22.68 -31.44 2.45
CA ALA A 563 -22.57 -29.99 2.55
C ALA A 563 -23.72 -29.26 1.85
N ASP A 564 -24.08 -28.09 2.35
CA ASP A 564 -25.08 -27.23 1.70
C ASP A 564 -24.48 -26.54 0.47
N THR A 565 -24.73 -27.13 -0.70
CA THR A 565 -24.31 -26.59 -1.99
C THR A 565 -25.47 -26.01 -2.80
N THR A 566 -26.66 -25.85 -2.19
CA THR A 566 -27.91 -25.54 -2.90
C THR A 566 -28.73 -24.39 -2.34
N SER A 567 -28.69 -24.09 -1.03
CA SER A 567 -29.54 -23.05 -0.42
C SER A 567 -29.27 -21.63 -0.99
N TRP A 568 -28.07 -21.39 -1.49
CA TRP A 568 -27.62 -20.15 -2.10
C TRP A 568 -27.78 -20.10 -3.63
N ARG A 569 -28.58 -21.02 -4.20
CA ARG A 569 -28.88 -21.08 -5.64
C ARG A 569 -30.36 -20.77 -5.92
N HIS A 570 -30.93 -19.85 -5.16
CA HIS A 570 -32.33 -19.43 -5.32
C HIS A 570 -32.47 -18.31 -6.36
#